data_2926e38f3524c86069016789db652837
#
_entry.id   2926e38f3524c86069016789db652837
#
_cell.length_a   1.000
_cell.length_b   1.000
_cell.length_c   1.000
_cell.angle_alpha   90.00
_cell.angle_beta   90.00
_cell.angle_gamma   90.00
#
_symmetry.space_group_name_H-M   'P 1'
#
loop_
_entity.id
_entity.type
_entity.pdbx_description
1 polymer ?
#
loop_
_entity_poly.entity_id
_entity_poly.type
_entity_poly.pdbx_seq_one_letter_code
_entity_poly.pdbx_strand_id
1 'polypeptide(L)'
;MEELIQKIERLKKENDFVILAHYYVDGAVQDIADYVGDSFYLSKVATEVEAKNILFAGVSFMGESAKLLNPEKHVYMADVTADCPMAHMVTVDRIKEVREQYDDVAVVCYVNSTAEIKAVSDVCVTSSNAIKVVKNIKNKRIFFVPDNNLGRYVAKQLPEKEFIFNDGFCHVHKSIDPKLVAEAKEHHPDALVLAHPECTEDVLELADYIGSTAGILDYATESKCKKFIICTEMGIFFKLSKQNPDKKFYSVGHRQFCPNMKKVSLEKVAAVMENPTEEVLLSDDIMNEARSEEHTSELQSPYDLV
;
A
#
# COMPACT_ATOMS: atom_id res chain seq x y z
N MET A 1 -26.59 8.61 8.18
CA MET A 1 -25.13 8.85 8.04
C MET A 1 -24.58 9.61 9.25
N GLU A 2 -25.13 10.78 9.60
CA GLU A 2 -24.65 11.60 10.73
C GLU A 2 -24.72 10.85 12.07
N GLU A 3 -25.80 10.16 12.37
CA GLU A 3 -25.94 9.32 13.58
C GLU A 3 -24.87 8.21 13.65
N LEU A 4 -24.51 7.61 12.49
CA LEU A 4 -23.49 6.58 12.43
C LEU A 4 -22.09 7.15 12.68
N ILE A 5 -21.79 8.33 12.14
CA ILE A 5 -20.53 9.04 12.39
C ILE A 5 -20.42 9.38 13.88
N GLN A 6 -21.48 9.94 14.48
CA GLN A 6 -21.52 10.23 15.93
C GLN A 6 -21.33 8.97 16.79
N LYS A 7 -21.91 7.84 16.37
CA LYS A 7 -21.69 6.54 17.02
C LYS A 7 -20.22 6.12 16.95
N ILE A 8 -19.59 6.21 15.77
CA ILE A 8 -18.17 5.88 15.59
C ILE A 8 -17.28 6.76 16.47
N GLU A 9 -17.50 8.08 16.47
CA GLU A 9 -16.75 9.01 17.30
C GLU A 9 -16.88 8.76 18.82
N ARG A 10 -18.04 8.28 19.25
CA ARG A 10 -18.23 7.85 20.62
C ARG A 10 -17.46 6.56 20.93
N LEU A 11 -17.59 5.53 20.06
CA LEU A 11 -16.94 4.24 20.23
C LEU A 11 -15.40 4.36 20.22
N LYS A 12 -14.83 5.26 19.41
CA LYS A 12 -13.39 5.58 19.42
C LYS A 12 -12.92 5.92 20.83
N LYS A 13 -13.66 6.78 21.53
CA LYS A 13 -13.32 7.25 22.88
C LYS A 13 -13.60 6.21 23.97
N GLU A 14 -14.76 5.54 23.88
CA GLU A 14 -15.19 4.56 24.88
C GLU A 14 -14.29 3.32 24.88
N ASN A 15 -13.82 2.90 23.72
CA ASN A 15 -13.08 1.65 23.52
C ASN A 15 -11.60 1.87 23.13
N ASP A 16 -11.06 3.07 23.27
CA ASP A 16 -9.66 3.42 22.98
C ASP A 16 -9.22 2.96 21.58
N PHE A 17 -10.01 3.28 20.54
CA PHE A 17 -9.70 2.99 19.16
C PHE A 17 -9.05 4.16 18.44
N VAL A 18 -8.08 3.84 17.57
CA VAL A 18 -7.60 4.68 16.47
C VAL A 18 -7.96 4.04 15.13
N ILE A 19 -8.45 4.83 14.19
CA ILE A 19 -8.81 4.36 12.84
C ILE A 19 -7.73 4.78 11.86
N LEU A 20 -7.08 3.80 11.22
CA LEU A 20 -6.10 3.97 10.17
C LEU A 20 -6.73 3.60 8.83
N ALA A 21 -6.90 4.54 7.91
CA ALA A 21 -7.57 4.31 6.63
C ALA A 21 -6.64 4.49 5.43
N HIS A 22 -6.67 3.54 4.51
CA HIS A 22 -5.96 3.68 3.25
C HIS A 22 -6.68 4.64 2.31
N TYR A 23 -5.93 5.38 1.47
CA TYR A 23 -6.49 6.29 0.45
C TYR A 23 -7.49 5.63 -0.51
N TYR A 24 -7.48 4.30 -0.63
CA TYR A 24 -8.34 3.56 -1.58
C TYR A 24 -9.69 3.15 -1.00
N VAL A 25 -9.97 3.35 0.29
CA VAL A 25 -11.32 3.16 0.84
C VAL A 25 -12.23 4.32 0.44
N ASP A 26 -13.54 4.17 0.67
CA ASP A 26 -14.49 5.22 0.34
C ASP A 26 -14.25 6.50 1.14
N GLY A 27 -14.55 7.65 0.50
CA GLY A 27 -14.32 8.97 1.09
C GLY A 27 -14.99 9.16 2.45
N ALA A 28 -16.17 8.58 2.67
CA ALA A 28 -16.85 8.63 3.96
C ALA A 28 -16.05 7.94 5.07
N VAL A 29 -15.35 6.84 4.76
CA VAL A 29 -14.45 6.15 5.70
C VAL A 29 -13.18 6.96 5.92
N GLN A 30 -12.63 7.58 4.85
CA GLN A 30 -11.48 8.47 4.99
C GLN A 30 -11.79 9.67 5.91
N ASP A 31 -13.02 10.18 5.87
CA ASP A 31 -13.41 11.37 6.66
C ASP A 31 -13.50 11.12 8.17
N ILE A 32 -13.81 9.89 8.59
CA ILE A 32 -13.92 9.52 10.01
C ILE A 32 -12.62 8.95 10.58
N ALA A 33 -11.63 8.67 9.72
CA ALA A 33 -10.35 8.10 10.13
C ALA A 33 -9.47 9.15 10.83
N ASP A 34 -8.72 8.70 11.84
CA ASP A 34 -7.76 9.55 12.53
C ASP A 34 -6.54 9.82 11.65
N TYR A 35 -6.15 8.82 10.87
CA TYR A 35 -5.04 8.91 9.92
C TYR A 35 -5.43 8.30 8.58
N VAL A 36 -5.12 9.01 7.50
CA VAL A 36 -5.36 8.55 6.12
C VAL A 36 -4.06 8.61 5.35
N GLY A 37 -3.65 7.48 4.77
CA GLY A 37 -2.37 7.38 4.08
C GLY A 37 -2.24 6.20 3.12
N ASP A 38 -1.03 6.04 2.57
CA ASP A 38 -0.62 4.81 1.90
C ASP A 38 -0.11 3.77 2.92
N SER A 39 0.26 2.58 2.43
CA SER A 39 0.71 1.48 3.30
C SER A 39 1.94 1.85 4.14
N PHE A 40 2.86 2.65 3.58
CA PHE A 40 4.07 3.07 4.29
C PHE A 40 3.75 4.00 5.46
N TYR A 41 3.03 5.08 5.17
CA TYR A 41 2.63 6.06 6.18
C TYR A 41 1.82 5.40 7.32
N LEU A 42 0.84 4.56 6.97
CA LEU A 42 0.00 3.91 7.97
C LEU A 42 0.76 2.88 8.82
N SER A 43 1.72 2.16 8.25
CA SER A 43 2.59 1.26 9.03
C SER A 43 3.42 2.03 10.05
N LYS A 44 3.97 3.18 9.66
CA LYS A 44 4.69 4.08 10.58
C LYS A 44 3.79 4.62 11.68
N VAL A 45 2.65 5.19 11.30
CA VAL A 45 1.67 5.72 12.27
C VAL A 45 1.23 4.67 13.28
N ALA A 46 1.03 3.40 12.83
CA ALA A 46 0.66 2.31 13.72
C ALA A 46 1.65 2.12 14.88
N THR A 47 2.95 2.42 14.68
CA THR A 47 3.97 2.34 15.74
C THR A 47 3.98 3.55 16.69
N GLU A 48 3.45 4.70 16.25
CA GLU A 48 3.52 5.97 16.98
C GLU A 48 2.26 6.24 17.80
N VAL A 49 1.12 5.64 17.45
CA VAL A 49 -0.16 5.89 18.15
C VAL A 49 -0.17 5.24 19.54
N GLU A 50 -0.74 5.95 20.52
CA GLU A 50 -0.83 5.47 21.91
C GLU A 50 -2.01 4.52 22.15
N ALA A 51 -3.05 4.58 21.30
CA ALA A 51 -4.25 3.76 21.41
C ALA A 51 -3.91 2.25 21.43
N LYS A 52 -4.61 1.50 22.29
CA LYS A 52 -4.42 0.05 22.42
C LYS A 52 -5.08 -0.73 21.28
N ASN A 53 -6.17 -0.19 20.75
CA ASN A 53 -6.95 -0.81 19.70
C ASN A 53 -6.76 -0.04 18.39
N ILE A 54 -6.25 -0.72 17.36
CA ILE A 54 -6.10 -0.19 16.01
C ILE A 54 -7.17 -0.82 15.14
N LEU A 55 -8.04 0.00 14.54
CA LEU A 55 -8.95 -0.46 13.49
C LEU A 55 -8.36 -0.05 12.13
N PHE A 56 -8.04 -1.06 11.34
CA PHE A 56 -7.47 -0.84 10.00
C PHE A 56 -8.58 -0.89 8.94
N ALA A 57 -8.83 0.26 8.31
CA ALA A 57 -9.72 0.41 7.16
C ALA A 57 -8.89 0.24 5.87
N GLY A 58 -8.70 -1.01 5.45
CA GLY A 58 -7.86 -1.42 4.34
C GLY A 58 -8.03 -2.91 4.04
N VAL A 59 -6.96 -3.55 3.53
CA VAL A 59 -6.92 -4.99 3.24
C VAL A 59 -6.01 -5.75 4.21
N SER A 60 -6.20 -7.07 4.31
CA SER A 60 -5.65 -7.97 5.34
C SER A 60 -4.16 -7.79 5.62
N PHE A 61 -3.29 -7.75 4.60
CA PHE A 61 -1.84 -7.62 4.80
C PHE A 61 -1.42 -6.34 5.56
N MET A 62 -2.27 -5.29 5.54
CA MET A 62 -2.01 -4.04 6.26
C MET A 62 -2.23 -4.22 7.76
N GLY A 63 -3.30 -4.93 8.15
CA GLY A 63 -3.55 -5.32 9.53
C GLY A 63 -2.46 -6.27 10.05
N GLU A 64 -2.04 -7.23 9.24
CA GLU A 64 -0.91 -8.11 9.57
C GLU A 64 0.38 -7.33 9.80
N SER A 65 0.69 -6.35 8.91
CA SER A 65 1.86 -5.47 9.09
C SER A 65 1.77 -4.65 10.38
N ALA A 66 0.59 -4.09 10.68
CA ALA A 66 0.36 -3.36 11.92
C ALA A 66 0.55 -4.26 13.15
N LYS A 67 0.07 -5.53 13.10
CA LYS A 67 0.25 -6.51 14.19
C LYS A 67 1.71 -6.92 14.36
N LEU A 68 2.44 -7.17 13.27
CA LEU A 68 3.87 -7.48 13.30
C LEU A 68 4.68 -6.36 14.00
N LEU A 69 4.37 -5.11 13.71
CA LEU A 69 5.07 -3.95 14.29
C LEU A 69 4.61 -3.62 15.72
N ASN A 70 3.42 -4.05 16.13
CA ASN A 70 2.81 -3.74 17.43
C ASN A 70 2.19 -5.00 18.05
N PRO A 71 2.99 -5.98 18.49
CA PRO A 71 2.48 -7.25 19.01
C PRO A 71 1.62 -7.09 20.26
N GLU A 72 1.86 -6.03 21.04
CA GLU A 72 1.14 -5.73 22.27
C GLU A 72 -0.21 -5.05 22.04
N LYS A 73 -0.46 -4.51 20.84
CA LYS A 73 -1.72 -3.85 20.48
C LYS A 73 -2.72 -4.83 19.90
N HIS A 74 -3.99 -4.51 20.07
CA HIS A 74 -5.07 -5.20 19.40
C HIS A 74 -5.33 -4.58 18.04
N VAL A 75 -5.19 -5.36 16.97
CA VAL A 75 -5.40 -4.90 15.59
C VAL A 75 -6.63 -5.58 15.00
N TYR A 76 -7.55 -4.79 14.49
CA TYR A 76 -8.79 -5.25 13.88
C TYR A 76 -8.90 -4.75 12.44
N MET A 77 -9.43 -5.58 11.55
CA MET A 77 -9.80 -5.16 10.21
C MET A 77 -11.24 -4.68 10.19
N ALA A 78 -11.51 -3.56 9.49
CA ALA A 78 -12.89 -3.09 9.28
C ALA A 78 -13.75 -4.12 8.53
N ASP A 79 -13.13 -4.93 7.69
CA ASP A 79 -13.72 -6.10 7.02
C ASP A 79 -12.65 -7.20 6.86
N VAL A 80 -12.80 -8.31 7.54
CA VAL A 80 -11.85 -9.45 7.49
C VAL A 80 -11.81 -10.15 6.13
N THR A 81 -12.83 -9.95 5.29
CA THR A 81 -12.87 -10.49 3.92
C THR A 81 -12.20 -9.57 2.89
N ALA A 82 -11.77 -8.38 3.32
CA ALA A 82 -11.04 -7.44 2.48
C ALA A 82 -9.58 -7.90 2.34
N ASP A 83 -9.30 -8.64 1.28
CA ASP A 83 -7.98 -9.23 1.03
C ASP A 83 -7.38 -8.76 -0.30
N CYS A 84 -6.06 -8.78 -0.39
CA CYS A 84 -5.34 -8.42 -1.62
C CYS A 84 -4.91 -9.68 -2.37
N PRO A 85 -5.48 -9.99 -3.55
CA PRO A 85 -5.08 -11.17 -4.33
C PRO A 85 -3.60 -11.22 -4.64
N MET A 86 -2.96 -10.07 -4.85
CA MET A 86 -1.52 -10.00 -5.11
C MET A 86 -0.68 -10.54 -3.95
N ALA A 87 -1.13 -10.38 -2.70
CA ALA A 87 -0.41 -10.85 -1.53
C ALA A 87 -0.20 -12.38 -1.51
N HIS A 88 -1.03 -13.11 -2.26
CA HIS A 88 -0.98 -14.58 -2.39
C HIS A 88 -0.36 -15.06 -3.72
N MET A 89 0.23 -14.15 -4.52
CA MET A 89 0.83 -14.52 -5.80
C MET A 89 2.30 -14.97 -5.69
N VAL A 90 2.79 -15.19 -4.48
CA VAL A 90 4.08 -15.82 -4.19
C VAL A 90 3.89 -16.80 -3.03
N THR A 91 4.67 -17.87 -3.01
CA THR A 91 4.64 -18.88 -1.94
C THR A 91 6.00 -18.97 -1.26
N VAL A 92 6.00 -19.43 -0.01
CA VAL A 92 7.25 -19.72 0.74
C VAL A 92 8.12 -20.73 -0.02
N ASP A 93 7.52 -21.74 -0.62
CA ASP A 93 8.26 -22.75 -1.40
C ASP A 93 8.95 -22.12 -2.63
N ARG A 94 8.29 -21.16 -3.30
CA ARG A 94 8.93 -20.44 -4.40
C ARG A 94 10.15 -19.63 -3.93
N ILE A 95 10.08 -19.03 -2.76
CA ILE A 95 11.21 -18.30 -2.17
C ILE A 95 12.36 -19.28 -1.86
N LYS A 96 12.06 -20.44 -1.28
CA LYS A 96 13.06 -21.48 -1.01
C LYS A 96 13.73 -21.98 -2.28
N GLU A 97 12.96 -22.31 -3.33
CA GLU A 97 13.49 -22.71 -4.64
C GLU A 97 14.50 -21.69 -5.20
N VAL A 98 14.17 -20.39 -5.12
CA VAL A 98 15.07 -19.33 -5.61
C VAL A 98 16.35 -19.26 -4.76
N ARG A 99 16.23 -19.39 -3.43
CA ARG A 99 17.40 -19.43 -2.54
C ARG A 99 18.29 -20.65 -2.76
N GLU A 100 17.72 -21.81 -3.11
CA GLU A 100 18.48 -23.01 -3.48
C GLU A 100 19.19 -22.86 -4.84
N GLN A 101 18.62 -22.08 -5.75
CA GLN A 101 19.16 -21.88 -7.09
C GLN A 101 20.31 -20.83 -7.12
N TYR A 102 20.33 -19.88 -6.17
CA TYR A 102 21.26 -18.75 -6.18
C TYR A 102 21.86 -18.51 -4.80
N ASP A 103 23.19 -18.63 -4.66
CA ASP A 103 23.90 -18.44 -3.39
C ASP A 103 23.90 -16.98 -2.91
N ASP A 104 23.84 -15.99 -3.83
CA ASP A 104 23.84 -14.56 -3.53
C ASP A 104 22.53 -13.92 -4.02
N VAL A 105 21.43 -14.21 -3.30
CA VAL A 105 20.13 -13.59 -3.59
C VAL A 105 19.53 -12.98 -2.32
N ALA A 106 19.09 -11.73 -2.43
CA ALA A 106 18.23 -11.12 -1.43
C ALA A 106 16.78 -11.15 -1.90
N VAL A 107 15.89 -11.60 -1.03
CA VAL A 107 14.44 -11.60 -1.24
C VAL A 107 13.88 -10.27 -0.76
N VAL A 108 13.46 -9.44 -1.69
CA VAL A 108 12.84 -8.14 -1.40
C VAL A 108 11.32 -8.29 -1.49
N CYS A 109 10.67 -8.19 -0.36
CA CYS A 109 9.23 -8.34 -0.23
C CYS A 109 8.55 -6.97 -0.32
N TYR A 110 7.67 -6.79 -1.29
CA TYR A 110 6.75 -5.65 -1.28
C TYR A 110 5.72 -5.82 -0.15
N VAL A 111 5.41 -4.75 0.57
CA VAL A 111 4.51 -4.77 1.75
C VAL A 111 3.15 -5.44 1.46
N ASN A 112 2.70 -5.43 0.20
CA ASN A 112 1.48 -6.11 -0.27
C ASN A 112 1.66 -7.64 -0.33
N SER A 113 2.13 -8.23 0.76
CA SER A 113 2.38 -9.66 0.96
C SER A 113 1.85 -10.08 2.31
N THR A 114 1.57 -11.38 2.48
CA THR A 114 1.16 -11.94 3.77
C THR A 114 2.30 -11.87 4.80
N ALA A 115 1.96 -11.94 6.08
CA ALA A 115 2.95 -11.99 7.16
C ALA A 115 3.92 -13.19 7.01
N GLU A 116 3.43 -14.32 6.50
CA GLU A 116 4.24 -15.53 6.23
C GLU A 116 5.33 -15.27 5.18
N ILE A 117 4.99 -14.55 4.10
CA ILE A 117 5.98 -14.17 3.07
C ILE A 117 6.98 -13.15 3.61
N LYS A 118 6.52 -12.20 4.43
CA LYS A 118 7.41 -11.23 5.09
C LYS A 118 8.41 -11.93 6.01
N ALA A 119 7.97 -12.94 6.76
CA ALA A 119 8.82 -13.72 7.69
C ALA A 119 10.01 -14.42 7.01
N VAL A 120 9.85 -14.86 5.76
CA VAL A 120 10.92 -15.56 4.99
C VAL A 120 11.68 -14.66 4.02
N SER A 121 11.43 -13.34 4.04
CA SER A 121 12.08 -12.35 3.18
C SER A 121 13.23 -11.66 3.92
N ASP A 122 14.21 -11.11 3.20
CA ASP A 122 15.34 -10.42 3.81
C ASP A 122 15.02 -8.97 4.15
N VAL A 123 14.10 -8.34 3.38
CA VAL A 123 13.67 -6.96 3.62
C VAL A 123 12.28 -6.72 3.06
N CYS A 124 11.50 -5.89 3.76
CA CYS A 124 10.19 -5.44 3.31
C CYS A 124 10.26 -3.98 2.83
N VAL A 125 9.69 -3.72 1.66
CA VAL A 125 9.68 -2.40 1.02
C VAL A 125 8.27 -1.95 0.64
N THR A 126 8.12 -0.66 0.40
CA THR A 126 6.91 -0.07 -0.19
C THR A 126 7.24 0.58 -1.53
N SER A 127 6.23 1.00 -2.29
CA SER A 127 6.44 1.78 -3.52
C SER A 127 7.17 3.11 -3.29
N SER A 128 7.15 3.64 -2.05
CA SER A 128 7.84 4.89 -1.69
C SER A 128 9.34 4.72 -1.48
N ASN A 129 9.80 3.57 -0.95
CA ASN A 129 11.19 3.39 -0.52
C ASN A 129 11.95 2.28 -1.26
N ALA A 130 11.30 1.50 -2.13
CA ALA A 130 11.89 0.31 -2.76
C ALA A 130 13.23 0.60 -3.47
N ILE A 131 13.33 1.68 -4.25
CA ILE A 131 14.58 2.03 -4.96
C ILE A 131 15.70 2.31 -3.96
N LYS A 132 15.42 3.12 -2.93
CA LYS A 132 16.41 3.49 -1.90
C LYS A 132 16.91 2.26 -1.14
N VAL A 133 16.00 1.40 -0.71
CA VAL A 133 16.33 0.20 0.06
C VAL A 133 17.12 -0.78 -0.80
N VAL A 134 16.63 -1.14 -1.99
CA VAL A 134 17.29 -2.12 -2.88
C VAL A 134 18.68 -1.65 -3.31
N LYS A 135 18.88 -0.34 -3.52
CA LYS A 135 20.19 0.22 -3.81
C LYS A 135 21.23 -0.07 -2.73
N ASN A 136 20.81 -0.09 -1.47
CA ASN A 136 21.69 -0.30 -0.32
C ASN A 136 21.91 -1.79 0.04
N ILE A 137 21.13 -2.73 -0.52
CA ILE A 137 21.34 -4.17 -0.33
C ILE A 137 22.69 -4.56 -0.94
N LYS A 138 23.50 -5.32 -0.21
CA LYS A 138 24.83 -5.76 -0.66
C LYS A 138 24.77 -6.80 -1.77
N ASN A 139 23.77 -7.69 -1.72
CA ASN A 139 23.58 -8.74 -2.71
C ASN A 139 23.44 -8.17 -4.12
N LYS A 140 24.06 -8.84 -5.07
CA LYS A 140 23.95 -8.45 -6.48
C LYS A 140 22.59 -8.88 -7.06
N ARG A 141 22.08 -10.06 -6.62
CA ARG A 141 20.81 -10.58 -7.09
C ARG A 141 19.69 -10.21 -6.14
N ILE A 142 18.57 -9.79 -6.73
CA ILE A 142 17.36 -9.39 -6.03
C ILE A 142 16.20 -10.23 -6.54
N PHE A 143 15.58 -11.01 -5.67
CA PHE A 143 14.28 -11.63 -5.96
C PHE A 143 13.18 -10.71 -5.44
N PHE A 144 12.54 -9.98 -6.35
CA PHE A 144 11.50 -9.02 -6.00
C PHE A 144 10.12 -9.70 -6.03
N VAL A 145 9.41 -9.67 -4.91
CA VAL A 145 8.11 -10.34 -4.73
C VAL A 145 7.10 -9.38 -4.09
N PRO A 146 5.79 -9.55 -4.32
CA PRO A 146 5.17 -10.38 -5.33
C PRO A 146 5.01 -9.66 -6.68
N ASP A 147 5.02 -8.30 -6.72
CA ASP A 147 4.64 -7.48 -7.87
C ASP A 147 5.75 -7.38 -8.91
N ASN A 148 5.46 -7.88 -10.11
CA ASN A 148 6.37 -7.85 -11.26
C ASN A 148 6.58 -6.44 -11.80
N ASN A 149 5.51 -5.62 -11.89
CA ASN A 149 5.58 -4.29 -12.48
C ASN A 149 6.42 -3.35 -11.63
N LEU A 150 6.15 -3.30 -10.32
CA LEU A 150 6.98 -2.55 -9.37
C LEU A 150 8.43 -3.05 -9.39
N GLY A 151 8.65 -4.38 -9.40
CA GLY A 151 9.99 -4.97 -9.50
C GLY A 151 10.73 -4.51 -10.75
N ARG A 152 10.08 -4.49 -11.92
CA ARG A 152 10.66 -4.00 -13.19
C ARG A 152 10.95 -2.50 -13.15
N TYR A 153 10.05 -1.72 -12.55
CA TYR A 153 10.28 -0.30 -12.36
C TYR A 153 11.53 -0.03 -11.51
N VAL A 154 11.68 -0.76 -10.40
CA VAL A 154 12.88 -0.66 -9.53
C VAL A 154 14.14 -1.10 -10.29
N ALA A 155 14.07 -2.21 -11.04
CA ALA A 155 15.19 -2.74 -11.82
C ALA A 155 15.70 -1.74 -12.87
N LYS A 156 14.81 -1.01 -13.53
CA LYS A 156 15.19 0.06 -14.48
C LYS A 156 16.00 1.17 -13.83
N GLN A 157 15.78 1.45 -12.55
CA GLN A 157 16.52 2.49 -11.80
C GLN A 157 17.85 1.97 -11.24
N LEU A 158 18.06 0.65 -11.19
CA LEU A 158 19.22 0.00 -10.59
C LEU A 158 19.84 -1.03 -11.55
N PRO A 159 20.39 -0.57 -12.70
CA PRO A 159 20.90 -1.47 -13.74
C PRO A 159 22.13 -2.28 -13.30
N GLU A 160 22.77 -1.91 -12.18
CA GLU A 160 23.88 -2.66 -11.58
C GLU A 160 23.44 -3.93 -10.83
N LYS A 161 22.14 -4.08 -10.53
CA LYS A 161 21.56 -5.24 -9.86
C LYS A 161 20.98 -6.23 -10.87
N GLU A 162 21.00 -7.51 -10.51
CA GLU A 162 20.39 -8.59 -11.29
C GLU A 162 19.05 -8.95 -10.65
N PHE A 163 17.93 -8.71 -11.35
CA PHE A 163 16.60 -8.99 -10.80
C PHE A 163 16.05 -10.33 -11.27
N ILE A 164 15.51 -11.08 -10.32
CA ILE A 164 14.62 -12.21 -10.54
C ILE A 164 13.22 -11.70 -10.21
N PHE A 165 12.26 -11.93 -11.12
CA PHE A 165 10.90 -11.46 -10.97
C PHE A 165 9.97 -12.60 -10.61
N ASN A 166 9.02 -12.32 -9.74
CA ASN A 166 7.84 -13.14 -9.53
C ASN A 166 6.75 -12.76 -10.55
N ASP A 167 5.82 -13.66 -10.83
CA ASP A 167 4.73 -13.41 -11.81
C ASP A 167 3.44 -12.89 -11.15
N GLY A 168 3.60 -12.06 -10.12
CA GLY A 168 2.49 -11.40 -9.43
C GLY A 168 2.24 -9.98 -9.93
N PHE A 169 1.04 -9.45 -9.70
CA PHE A 169 0.65 -8.12 -10.14
C PHE A 169 -0.60 -7.61 -9.41
N CYS A 170 -0.74 -6.28 -9.33
CA CYS A 170 -1.99 -5.66 -8.93
C CYS A 170 -2.99 -5.65 -10.09
N HIS A 171 -4.13 -6.30 -9.92
CA HIS A 171 -5.16 -6.38 -10.96
C HIS A 171 -5.75 -5.00 -11.33
N VAL A 172 -5.78 -4.05 -10.40
CA VAL A 172 -6.26 -2.68 -10.66
C VAL A 172 -5.28 -1.95 -11.58
N HIS A 173 -4.01 -1.86 -11.17
CA HIS A 173 -3.00 -1.11 -11.92
C HIS A 173 -2.68 -1.77 -13.27
N LYS A 174 -2.61 -3.11 -13.32
CA LYS A 174 -2.43 -3.85 -14.57
C LYS A 174 -3.61 -3.67 -15.55
N SER A 175 -4.80 -3.36 -15.07
CA SER A 175 -5.98 -3.14 -15.91
C SER A 175 -6.06 -1.74 -16.53
N ILE A 176 -5.19 -0.81 -16.16
CA ILE A 176 -5.10 0.51 -16.78
C ILE A 176 -4.54 0.32 -18.18
N ASP A 177 -5.35 0.68 -19.18
CA ASP A 177 -4.99 0.50 -20.60
C ASP A 177 -4.20 1.73 -21.08
N PRO A 178 -2.96 1.56 -21.60
CA PRO A 178 -2.16 2.67 -22.13
C PRO A 178 -2.87 3.43 -23.27
N LYS A 179 -3.77 2.79 -24.02
CA LYS A 179 -4.57 3.46 -25.05
C LYS A 179 -5.53 4.47 -24.44
N LEU A 180 -6.19 4.10 -23.33
CA LEU A 180 -7.09 5.02 -22.63
C LEU A 180 -6.31 6.17 -21.98
N VAL A 181 -5.07 5.95 -21.53
CA VAL A 181 -4.19 7.02 -21.05
C VAL A 181 -3.86 7.99 -22.17
N ALA A 182 -3.49 7.49 -23.36
CA ALA A 182 -3.20 8.31 -24.53
C ALA A 182 -4.44 9.11 -24.97
N GLU A 183 -5.61 8.48 -25.05
CA GLU A 183 -6.88 9.14 -25.36
C GLU A 183 -7.23 10.25 -24.33
N ALA A 184 -7.04 9.97 -23.04
CA ALA A 184 -7.24 10.97 -22.00
C ALA A 184 -6.28 12.17 -22.15
N LYS A 185 -5.03 11.91 -22.56
CA LYS A 185 -4.04 12.95 -22.83
C LYS A 185 -4.41 13.78 -24.08
N GLU A 186 -4.98 13.17 -25.12
CA GLU A 186 -5.49 13.88 -26.29
C GLU A 186 -6.67 14.81 -25.91
N HIS A 187 -7.57 14.35 -25.04
CA HIS A 187 -8.69 15.17 -24.56
C HIS A 187 -8.26 16.26 -23.57
N HIS A 188 -7.15 16.05 -22.86
CA HIS A 188 -6.61 16.96 -21.85
C HIS A 188 -5.12 17.21 -22.09
N PRO A 189 -4.71 17.87 -23.20
CA PRO A 189 -3.30 17.98 -23.60
C PRO A 189 -2.44 18.76 -22.60
N ASP A 190 -3.05 19.60 -21.77
CA ASP A 190 -2.41 20.37 -20.70
C ASP A 190 -2.42 19.66 -19.34
N ALA A 191 -2.94 18.44 -19.24
CA ALA A 191 -2.89 17.65 -18.02
C ALA A 191 -1.60 16.84 -17.91
N LEU A 192 -1.02 16.73 -16.72
CA LEU A 192 0.08 15.81 -16.43
C LEU A 192 -0.45 14.43 -16.09
N VAL A 193 0.23 13.38 -16.56
CA VAL A 193 -0.08 11.98 -16.27
C VAL A 193 0.73 11.54 -15.04
N LEU A 194 0.04 11.15 -13.97
CA LEU A 194 0.66 10.66 -12.75
C LEU A 194 0.33 9.17 -12.57
N ALA A 195 1.34 8.31 -12.48
CA ALA A 195 1.15 6.86 -12.44
C ALA A 195 1.78 6.20 -11.21
N HIS A 196 1.11 5.18 -10.68
CA HIS A 196 1.68 4.30 -9.67
C HIS A 196 2.62 3.28 -10.32
N PRO A 197 3.77 2.93 -9.72
CA PRO A 197 4.76 2.01 -10.30
C PRO A 197 4.27 0.55 -10.45
N GLU A 198 3.11 0.17 -9.90
CA GLU A 198 2.43 -1.10 -10.19
C GLU A 198 1.74 -1.12 -11.56
N CYS A 199 1.66 0.00 -12.26
CA CYS A 199 1.18 0.04 -13.64
C CYS A 199 2.14 -0.69 -14.58
N THR A 200 1.62 -1.15 -15.73
CA THR A 200 2.46 -1.75 -16.77
C THR A 200 3.44 -0.74 -17.33
N GLU A 201 4.57 -1.25 -17.86
CA GLU A 201 5.63 -0.43 -18.46
C GLU A 201 5.10 0.56 -19.50
N ASP A 202 4.20 0.10 -20.38
CA ASP A 202 3.59 0.94 -21.42
C ASP A 202 2.81 2.14 -20.84
N VAL A 203 2.20 2.00 -19.66
CA VAL A 203 1.54 3.11 -18.96
C VAL A 203 2.57 4.02 -18.31
N LEU A 204 3.63 3.44 -17.71
CA LEU A 204 4.68 4.23 -17.07
C LEU A 204 5.47 5.08 -18.08
N GLU A 205 5.62 4.63 -19.33
CA GLU A 205 6.25 5.41 -20.40
C GLU A 205 5.44 6.64 -20.81
N LEU A 206 4.13 6.66 -20.55
CA LEU A 206 3.25 7.81 -20.81
C LEU A 206 3.19 8.79 -19.62
N ALA A 207 3.76 8.42 -18.48
CA ALA A 207 3.65 9.20 -17.24
C ALA A 207 4.67 10.34 -17.17
N ASP A 208 4.19 11.52 -16.78
CA ASP A 208 5.02 12.69 -16.45
C ASP A 208 5.63 12.56 -15.03
N TYR A 209 4.98 11.77 -14.17
CA TYR A 209 5.47 11.43 -12.83
C TYR A 209 5.08 10.00 -12.45
N ILE A 210 6.02 9.28 -11.85
CA ILE A 210 5.80 7.93 -11.32
C ILE A 210 6.16 7.95 -9.83
N GLY A 211 5.22 7.51 -8.98
CA GLY A 211 5.44 7.48 -7.54
C GLY A 211 4.36 6.72 -6.79
N SER A 212 4.58 6.56 -5.48
CA SER A 212 3.58 5.98 -4.57
C SER A 212 2.30 6.80 -4.54
N THR A 213 1.25 6.26 -3.92
CA THR A 213 -0.02 6.98 -3.76
C THR A 213 0.16 8.32 -3.03
N ALA A 214 0.96 8.34 -1.97
CA ALA A 214 1.33 9.58 -1.27
C ALA A 214 2.13 10.51 -2.19
N GLY A 215 3.13 9.99 -2.91
CA GLY A 215 3.93 10.77 -3.86
C GLY A 215 3.08 11.40 -4.98
N ILE A 216 2.08 10.69 -5.50
CA ILE A 216 1.13 11.24 -6.49
C ILE A 216 0.35 12.41 -5.88
N LEU A 217 -0.13 12.26 -4.64
CA LEU A 217 -0.87 13.32 -3.93
C LEU A 217 0.01 14.56 -3.71
N ASP A 218 1.24 14.36 -3.23
CA ASP A 218 2.20 15.43 -2.94
C ASP A 218 2.60 16.16 -4.23
N TYR A 219 2.98 15.41 -5.29
CA TYR A 219 3.31 15.98 -6.59
C TYR A 219 2.15 16.80 -7.16
N ALA A 220 0.93 16.27 -7.11
CA ALA A 220 -0.25 16.98 -7.57
C ALA A 220 -0.51 18.26 -6.75
N THR A 221 -0.22 18.22 -5.44
CA THR A 221 -0.42 19.37 -4.53
C THR A 221 0.62 20.47 -4.76
N GLU A 222 1.88 20.12 -4.91
CA GLU A 222 3.00 21.06 -5.08
C GLU A 222 3.09 21.63 -6.50
N SER A 223 2.66 20.86 -7.48
CA SER A 223 2.71 21.26 -8.89
C SER A 223 1.89 22.52 -9.18
N LYS A 224 2.43 23.38 -10.04
CA LYS A 224 1.69 24.54 -10.60
C LYS A 224 0.65 24.11 -11.63
N CYS A 225 0.71 22.91 -12.16
CA CYS A 225 -0.28 22.37 -13.09
C CYS A 225 -1.64 22.26 -12.40
N LYS A 226 -2.71 22.48 -13.17
CA LYS A 226 -4.09 22.49 -12.67
C LYS A 226 -4.90 21.29 -13.11
N LYS A 227 -4.34 20.44 -13.97
CA LYS A 227 -5.03 19.29 -14.53
C LYS A 227 -4.12 18.06 -14.48
N PHE A 228 -4.66 16.94 -14.03
CA PHE A 228 -3.92 15.70 -13.88
C PHE A 228 -4.75 14.50 -14.33
N ILE A 229 -4.13 13.60 -15.07
CA ILE A 229 -4.65 12.27 -15.39
C ILE A 229 -4.03 11.31 -14.40
N ILE A 230 -4.86 10.62 -13.62
CA ILE A 230 -4.42 9.80 -12.50
C ILE A 230 -4.48 8.32 -12.86
N CYS A 231 -3.33 7.66 -12.91
CA CYS A 231 -3.18 6.23 -13.22
C CYS A 231 -2.89 5.43 -11.94
N THR A 232 -3.86 5.42 -11.02
CA THR A 232 -3.91 4.58 -9.82
C THR A 232 -5.35 4.34 -9.40
N GLU A 233 -5.58 3.67 -8.26
CA GLU A 233 -6.92 3.37 -7.73
C GLU A 233 -7.71 4.66 -7.43
N MET A 234 -9.00 4.66 -7.78
CA MET A 234 -9.81 5.87 -7.78
C MET A 234 -10.16 6.44 -6.40
N GLY A 235 -9.98 5.71 -5.31
CA GLY A 235 -10.22 6.21 -3.94
C GLY A 235 -9.38 7.43 -3.57
N ILE A 236 -8.20 7.58 -4.20
CA ILE A 236 -7.32 8.74 -4.01
C ILE A 236 -7.99 10.06 -4.45
N PHE A 237 -8.94 10.01 -5.39
CA PHE A 237 -9.60 11.22 -5.92
C PHE A 237 -10.31 12.01 -4.82
N PHE A 238 -10.80 11.34 -3.81
CA PHE A 238 -11.41 12.02 -2.66
C PHE A 238 -10.41 12.95 -1.98
N LYS A 239 -9.22 12.44 -1.65
CA LYS A 239 -8.18 13.22 -0.99
C LYS A 239 -7.58 14.29 -1.91
N LEU A 240 -7.30 13.93 -3.17
CA LEU A 240 -6.81 14.86 -4.19
C LEU A 240 -7.74 16.08 -4.33
N SER A 241 -9.05 15.84 -4.49
CA SER A 241 -10.04 16.91 -4.66
C SER A 241 -10.22 17.75 -3.41
N LYS A 242 -10.20 17.11 -2.23
CA LYS A 242 -10.34 17.80 -0.94
C LYS A 242 -9.17 18.74 -0.64
N GLN A 243 -7.94 18.29 -0.94
CA GLN A 243 -6.73 19.09 -0.72
C GLN A 243 -6.47 20.13 -1.81
N ASN A 244 -6.97 19.91 -3.02
CA ASN A 244 -6.71 20.74 -4.18
C ASN A 244 -8.01 21.16 -4.88
N PRO A 245 -8.86 21.98 -4.26
CA PRO A 245 -10.19 22.32 -4.80
C PRO A 245 -10.12 23.15 -6.09
N ASP A 246 -8.98 23.75 -6.41
CA ASP A 246 -8.72 24.53 -7.61
C ASP A 246 -8.10 23.72 -8.77
N LYS A 247 -7.91 22.40 -8.60
CA LYS A 247 -7.34 21.49 -9.58
C LYS A 247 -8.36 20.48 -10.09
N LYS A 248 -8.10 19.92 -11.27
CA LYS A 248 -8.96 18.92 -11.91
C LYS A 248 -8.20 17.60 -12.06
N PHE A 249 -8.86 16.52 -11.69
CA PHE A 249 -8.32 15.17 -11.72
C PHE A 249 -9.21 14.29 -12.63
N TYR A 250 -8.59 13.58 -13.55
CA TYR A 250 -9.25 12.73 -14.53
C TYR A 250 -8.83 11.27 -14.32
N SER A 251 -9.81 10.39 -14.30
CA SER A 251 -9.59 8.94 -14.29
C SER A 251 -9.37 8.40 -15.71
N VAL A 252 -8.71 7.24 -15.79
CA VAL A 252 -8.49 6.51 -17.03
C VAL A 252 -9.42 5.30 -17.08
N GLY A 253 -10.65 5.54 -17.52
CA GLY A 253 -11.67 4.49 -17.58
C GLY A 253 -12.23 4.09 -16.21
N HIS A 254 -13.03 3.00 -16.20
CA HIS A 254 -13.83 2.57 -15.04
C HIS A 254 -13.21 1.40 -14.27
N ARG A 255 -12.03 0.92 -14.67
CA ARG A 255 -11.37 -0.24 -14.05
C ARG A 255 -10.41 0.09 -12.92
N GLN A 256 -10.20 1.38 -12.64
CA GLN A 256 -9.36 1.86 -11.53
C GLN A 256 -10.06 1.69 -10.17
N PHE A 257 -10.62 0.54 -9.92
CA PHE A 257 -11.46 0.25 -8.77
C PHE A 257 -11.00 -1.05 -8.09
N CYS A 258 -10.64 -0.96 -6.81
CA CYS A 258 -10.31 -2.14 -6.00
C CYS A 258 -11.55 -2.63 -5.24
N PRO A 259 -12.18 -3.75 -5.65
CA PRO A 259 -13.39 -4.23 -4.98
C PRO A 259 -13.13 -4.61 -3.52
N ASN A 260 -11.92 -5.00 -3.16
CA ASN A 260 -11.59 -5.37 -1.79
C ASN A 260 -11.47 -4.14 -0.86
N MET A 261 -10.86 -3.06 -1.32
CA MET A 261 -10.84 -1.80 -0.57
C MET A 261 -12.24 -1.22 -0.39
N LYS A 262 -13.15 -1.45 -1.35
CA LYS A 262 -14.55 -0.98 -1.29
C LYS A 262 -15.48 -1.87 -0.46
N LYS A 263 -14.98 -2.97 0.10
CA LYS A 263 -15.72 -3.73 1.12
C LYS A 263 -15.82 -2.98 2.45
N VAL A 264 -14.86 -2.09 2.71
CA VAL A 264 -14.82 -1.28 3.94
C VAL A 264 -15.92 -0.21 3.88
N SER A 265 -16.81 -0.20 4.87
CA SER A 265 -17.90 0.79 5.00
C SER A 265 -18.00 1.34 6.43
N LEU A 266 -18.70 2.46 6.60
CA LEU A 266 -18.94 3.05 7.92
C LEU A 266 -19.68 2.08 8.87
N GLU A 267 -20.63 1.31 8.34
CA GLU A 267 -21.39 0.33 9.10
C GLU A 267 -20.49 -0.77 9.67
N LYS A 268 -19.53 -1.25 8.85
CA LYS A 268 -18.58 -2.28 9.27
C LYS A 268 -17.59 -1.74 10.29
N VAL A 269 -17.09 -0.52 10.07
CA VAL A 269 -16.25 0.19 11.06
C VAL A 269 -16.96 0.27 12.41
N ALA A 270 -18.21 0.74 12.42
CA ALA A 270 -19.00 0.83 13.65
C ALA A 270 -19.25 -0.54 14.30
N ALA A 271 -19.55 -1.56 13.50
CA ALA A 271 -19.85 -2.91 14.01
C ALA A 271 -18.63 -3.55 14.67
N VAL A 272 -17.44 -3.44 14.07
CA VAL A 272 -16.19 -3.95 14.66
C VAL A 272 -15.88 -3.22 15.96
N MET A 273 -16.02 -1.89 16.01
CA MET A 273 -15.72 -1.12 17.22
C MET A 273 -16.73 -1.37 18.36
N GLU A 274 -17.97 -1.72 18.02
CA GLU A 274 -19.00 -2.09 18.99
C GLU A 274 -18.80 -3.51 19.58
N ASN A 275 -18.32 -4.43 18.73
CA ASN A 275 -18.07 -5.82 19.12
C ASN A 275 -16.77 -6.34 18.47
N PRO A 276 -15.59 -6.02 19.04
CA PRO A 276 -14.29 -6.34 18.46
C PRO A 276 -13.93 -7.83 18.69
N THR A 277 -14.52 -8.73 17.92
CA THR A 277 -14.35 -10.19 18.09
C THR A 277 -13.28 -10.80 17.18
N GLU A 278 -12.93 -10.16 16.08
CA GLU A 278 -12.03 -10.70 15.06
C GLU A 278 -10.71 -9.91 15.01
N GLU A 279 -9.86 -10.14 16.03
CA GLU A 279 -8.51 -9.59 16.08
C GLU A 279 -7.60 -10.26 15.05
N VAL A 280 -6.71 -9.50 14.44
CA VAL A 280 -5.62 -10.02 13.59
C VAL A 280 -4.64 -10.78 14.48
N LEU A 281 -4.60 -12.10 14.33
CA LEU A 281 -3.72 -12.99 15.08
C LEU A 281 -2.65 -13.57 14.15
N LEU A 282 -1.41 -13.56 14.61
CA LEU A 282 -0.28 -14.17 13.94
C LEU A 282 0.36 -15.19 14.90
N SER A 283 0.91 -16.30 14.37
CA SER A 283 1.63 -17.27 15.19
C SER A 283 2.92 -16.67 15.74
N ASP A 284 3.36 -17.16 16.90
CA ASP A 284 4.60 -16.72 17.53
C ASP A 284 5.81 -16.93 16.59
N ASP A 285 5.83 -18.00 15.80
CA ASP A 285 6.89 -18.29 14.84
C ASP A 285 6.98 -17.18 13.77
N ILE A 286 5.85 -16.85 13.13
CA ILE A 286 5.78 -15.75 12.15
C ILE A 286 6.18 -14.41 12.78
N MET A 287 5.69 -14.15 14.00
CA MET A 287 6.01 -12.91 14.72
C MET A 287 7.51 -12.79 15.00
N ASN A 288 8.16 -13.87 15.42
CA ASN A 288 9.58 -13.87 15.75
C ASN A 288 10.46 -13.77 14.50
N GLU A 289 10.14 -14.53 13.43
CA GLU A 289 10.88 -14.51 12.17
C GLU A 289 10.78 -13.15 11.48
N ALA A 290 9.58 -12.58 11.37
CA ALA A 290 9.36 -11.29 10.70
C ALA A 290 9.92 -10.09 11.48
N ARG A 291 10.24 -10.23 12.76
CA ARG A 291 10.77 -9.19 13.65
C ARG A 291 12.27 -9.28 13.87
N SER A 292 12.97 -10.23 13.28
CA SER A 292 14.42 -10.27 13.37
C SER A 292 15.01 -8.92 12.89
N GLU A 293 16.09 -8.46 13.54
CA GLU A 293 16.64 -7.10 13.33
C GLU A 293 16.95 -6.78 11.87
N GLU A 294 17.17 -7.78 11.04
CA GLU A 294 17.44 -7.64 9.62
C GLU A 294 16.18 -7.31 8.79
N HIS A 295 14.98 -7.74 9.25
CA HIS A 295 13.72 -7.59 8.49
C HIS A 295 12.97 -6.27 8.77
N THR A 296 13.19 -5.67 9.92
CA THR A 296 12.41 -4.50 10.40
C THR A 296 13.16 -3.18 10.33
N SER A 297 14.46 -3.19 10.11
CA SER A 297 15.31 -1.99 10.17
C SER A 297 14.83 -0.85 9.27
N GLU A 298 14.23 -1.14 8.13
CA GLU A 298 13.80 -0.14 7.14
C GLU A 298 12.39 0.43 7.42
N LEU A 299 11.52 -0.30 8.10
CA LEU A 299 10.21 0.22 8.54
C LEU A 299 10.29 0.93 9.88
N GLN A 300 11.30 0.62 10.71
CA GLN A 300 11.47 1.16 12.05
C GLN A 300 12.49 2.31 12.15
N SER A 301 13.32 2.54 11.11
CA SER A 301 14.32 3.63 11.17
C SER A 301 13.64 5.00 11.05
N PRO A 302 13.61 5.80 12.11
CA PRO A 302 13.07 7.16 12.04
C PRO A 302 13.99 8.15 11.32
N TYR A 303 15.20 7.73 10.94
CA TYR A 303 16.25 8.61 10.40
C TYR A 303 16.37 8.62 8.86
N ASP A 304 15.68 7.73 8.15
CA ASP A 304 15.75 7.62 6.69
C ASP A 304 14.59 8.25 5.93
N LEU A 305 13.86 9.16 6.57
CA LEU A 305 12.68 9.85 6.05
C LEU A 305 12.95 11.32 5.66
N VAL A 306 14.18 11.65 5.21
CA VAL A 306 14.48 12.97 4.62
C VAL A 306 14.81 12.82 3.16
#